data_e55c8efd2c7b7314bece401f2e8a2932
#
_entry.id   e55c8efd2c7b7314bece401f2e8a2932
#
_cell.length_a   1.000
_cell.length_b   1.000
_cell.length_c   1.000
_cell.angle_alpha   90.00
_cell.angle_beta   90.00
_cell.angle_gamma   90.00
#
_symmetry.space_group_name_H-M   'P 1'
#
loop_
_entity.id
_entity.type
_entity.pdbx_description
1 polymer ?
#
loop_
_entity_poly.entity_id
_entity_poly.type
_entity_poly.pdbx_seq_one_letter_code
_entity_poly.pdbx_strand_id
1 'polypeptide(L)'
;MVIVTTKEGKEISLKDWQKKYGIPENSTKIGKFFSTTERKFAQDLADYGTLRVNEQLIRFMDRLREKWGKPLNVNSFNRSPEKQAQLQTAGYRAAQFSPHMVYMAVDLDTGSALESRQLAMMAEGVAKELGIKIRIGLEEYIKAGQTFVHFDCCPEYYAKGKPFHGQSHPAQWENSIEW
;
A
#
# COMPACT_ATOMS: atom_id res chain seq x y z
N MET A 1 4.64 16.73 -7.29
CA MET A 1 6.00 16.35 -6.80
C MET A 1 5.96 14.92 -6.26
N VAL A 2 7.07 14.15 -6.32
CA VAL A 2 7.15 12.81 -5.69
C VAL A 2 8.17 12.86 -4.57
N ILE A 3 7.78 12.33 -3.40
CA ILE A 3 8.62 12.21 -2.20
C ILE A 3 8.66 10.75 -1.79
N VAL A 4 9.85 10.21 -1.53
CA VAL A 4 10.04 8.84 -1.05
C VAL A 4 10.53 8.89 0.40
N THR A 5 9.80 8.21 1.29
CA THR A 5 10.22 8.01 2.69
C THR A 5 11.03 6.72 2.77
N THR A 6 12.30 6.83 3.16
CA THR A 6 13.20 5.67 3.32
C THR A 6 12.80 4.84 4.53
N LYS A 7 13.34 3.64 4.64
CA LYS A 7 13.13 2.76 5.81
C LYS A 7 13.63 3.38 7.12
N GLU A 8 14.57 4.32 7.05
CA GLU A 8 15.06 5.10 8.21
C GLU A 8 14.18 6.32 8.52
N GLY A 9 13.08 6.54 7.78
CA GLY A 9 12.17 7.66 7.96
C GLY A 9 12.61 8.97 7.29
N LYS A 10 13.67 8.96 6.49
CA LYS A 10 14.16 10.15 5.79
C LYS A 10 13.38 10.36 4.49
N GLU A 11 12.94 11.58 4.24
CA GLU A 11 12.35 11.97 2.95
C GLU A 11 13.44 12.34 1.93
N ILE A 12 13.33 11.76 0.74
CA ILE A 12 14.24 12.03 -0.39
C ILE A 12 13.43 12.30 -1.67
N SER A 13 14.07 12.96 -2.64
CA SER A 13 13.46 13.23 -3.95
C SER A 13 13.30 11.94 -4.77
N LEU A 14 12.40 11.96 -5.77
CA LEU A 14 12.29 10.86 -6.74
C LEU A 14 13.63 10.55 -7.42
N LYS A 15 14.39 11.58 -7.77
CA LYS A 15 15.69 11.43 -8.43
C LYS A 15 16.70 10.69 -7.55
N ASP A 16 16.81 11.09 -6.27
CA ASP A 16 17.71 10.42 -5.33
C ASP A 16 17.28 8.98 -5.05
N TRP A 17 15.97 8.74 -5.01
CA TRP A 17 15.41 7.41 -4.90
C TRP A 17 15.74 6.55 -6.12
N GLN A 18 15.53 7.07 -7.31
CA GLN A 18 15.83 6.36 -8.57
C GLN A 18 17.30 5.94 -8.63
N LYS A 19 18.21 6.85 -8.27
CA LYS A 19 19.63 6.56 -8.16
C LYS A 19 19.93 5.47 -7.13
N LYS A 20 19.32 5.58 -5.92
CA LYS A 20 19.49 4.59 -4.83
C LYS A 20 18.97 3.22 -5.23
N TYR A 21 17.83 3.18 -5.93
CA TYR A 21 17.11 1.94 -6.25
C TYR A 21 17.53 1.31 -7.60
N GLY A 22 18.44 1.96 -8.33
CA GLY A 22 18.91 1.50 -9.64
C GLY A 22 17.87 1.60 -10.76
N ILE A 23 16.97 2.59 -10.66
CA ILE A 23 15.98 2.93 -11.68
C ILE A 23 16.56 4.06 -12.55
N PRO A 24 16.28 4.10 -13.86
CA PRO A 24 16.74 5.21 -14.71
C PRO A 24 16.30 6.57 -14.16
N GLU A 25 17.25 7.45 -13.92
CA GLU A 25 17.00 8.82 -13.46
C GLU A 25 16.17 9.59 -14.52
N ASN A 26 15.37 10.56 -14.05
CA ASN A 26 14.47 11.36 -14.90
C ASN A 26 13.37 10.55 -15.63
N SER A 27 13.16 9.31 -15.27
CA SER A 27 12.01 8.54 -15.72
C SER A 27 10.77 8.81 -14.82
N THR A 28 9.62 8.34 -15.26
CA THR A 28 8.39 8.38 -14.44
C THR A 28 8.33 7.24 -13.42
N LYS A 29 9.31 6.38 -13.36
CA LYS A 29 9.33 5.18 -12.51
C LYS A 29 9.53 5.53 -11.05
N ILE A 30 8.63 4.98 -10.20
CA ILE A 30 8.76 4.98 -8.74
C ILE A 30 9.26 3.64 -8.21
N GLY A 31 9.17 2.60 -9.02
CA GLY A 31 9.66 1.26 -8.78
C GLY A 31 10.09 0.62 -10.10
N LYS A 32 10.52 -0.63 -10.03
CA LYS A 32 10.92 -1.40 -11.22
C LYS A 32 9.75 -1.57 -12.19
N PHE A 33 8.54 -1.81 -11.66
CA PHE A 33 7.33 -2.07 -12.43
C PHE A 33 6.30 -0.94 -12.35
N PHE A 34 6.39 -0.04 -11.40
CA PHE A 34 5.39 1.01 -11.14
C PHE A 34 5.87 2.39 -11.59
N SER A 35 4.93 3.20 -12.09
CA SER A 35 5.20 4.53 -12.65
C SER A 35 4.18 5.55 -12.17
N THR A 36 4.60 6.81 -12.00
CA THR A 36 3.73 7.94 -11.67
C THR A 36 2.64 8.20 -12.72
N THR A 37 2.77 7.63 -13.91
CA THR A 37 1.78 7.74 -15.00
C THR A 37 0.66 6.70 -14.93
N GLU A 38 0.77 5.71 -14.05
CA GLU A 38 -0.35 4.79 -13.82
C GLU A 38 -1.53 5.52 -13.21
N ARG A 39 -2.74 5.12 -13.62
CA ARG A 39 -3.99 5.83 -13.33
C ARG A 39 -4.10 6.31 -11.88
N LYS A 40 -3.84 5.43 -10.90
CA LYS A 40 -4.02 5.79 -9.48
C LYS A 40 -2.96 6.74 -8.98
N PHE A 41 -1.69 6.53 -9.33
CA PHE A 41 -0.61 7.44 -8.94
C PHE A 41 -0.73 8.81 -9.59
N ALA A 42 -1.13 8.85 -10.87
CA ALA A 42 -1.38 10.12 -11.58
C ALA A 42 -2.56 10.87 -10.94
N GLN A 43 -3.63 10.17 -10.55
CA GLN A 43 -4.77 10.74 -9.84
C GLN A 43 -4.35 11.31 -8.49
N ASP A 44 -3.63 10.56 -7.66
CA ASP A 44 -3.17 11.03 -6.35
C ASP A 44 -2.25 12.25 -6.48
N LEU A 45 -1.41 12.26 -7.52
CA LEU A 45 -0.52 13.40 -7.80
C LEU A 45 -1.33 14.65 -8.22
N ALA A 46 -2.39 14.47 -8.98
CA ALA A 46 -3.28 15.56 -9.38
C ALA A 46 -4.12 16.08 -8.18
N ASP A 47 -4.67 15.18 -7.39
CA ASP A 47 -5.55 15.52 -6.27
C ASP A 47 -4.79 16.19 -5.11
N TYR A 48 -3.56 15.75 -4.83
CA TYR A 48 -2.81 16.17 -3.64
C TYR A 48 -1.56 17.01 -3.95
N GLY A 49 -1.22 17.21 -5.23
CA GLY A 49 0.00 17.92 -5.65
C GLY A 49 1.30 17.18 -5.32
N THR A 50 1.24 16.16 -4.48
CA THR A 50 2.38 15.37 -4.03
C THR A 50 2.00 13.91 -3.93
N LEU A 51 2.75 13.04 -4.59
CA LEU A 51 2.70 11.60 -4.41
C LEU A 51 3.76 11.20 -3.38
N ARG A 52 3.32 10.62 -2.28
CA ARG A 52 4.23 10.08 -1.24
C ARG A 52 4.31 8.57 -1.37
N VAL A 53 5.54 8.06 -1.31
CA VAL A 53 5.85 6.64 -1.50
C VAL A 53 6.72 6.16 -0.35
N ASN A 54 6.39 5.03 0.26
CA ASN A 54 7.23 4.38 1.25
C ASN A 54 8.20 3.39 0.57
N GLU A 55 9.49 3.45 0.92
CA GLU A 55 10.53 2.56 0.36
C GLU A 55 10.19 1.08 0.53
N GLN A 56 9.78 0.67 1.73
CA GLN A 56 9.47 -0.74 2.00
C GLN A 56 8.26 -1.21 1.19
N LEU A 57 7.24 -0.36 1.09
CA LEU A 57 6.03 -0.66 0.33
C LEU A 57 6.33 -0.84 -1.16
N ILE A 58 7.09 0.08 -1.77
CA ILE A 58 7.38 -0.04 -3.21
C ILE A 58 8.30 -1.22 -3.53
N ARG A 59 9.27 -1.54 -2.67
CA ARG A 59 10.09 -2.75 -2.82
C ARG A 59 9.26 -4.02 -2.71
N PHE A 60 8.32 -4.05 -1.79
CA PHE A 60 7.38 -5.15 -1.64
C PHE A 60 6.49 -5.29 -2.88
N MET A 61 5.90 -4.19 -3.36
CA MET A 61 5.06 -4.18 -4.55
C MET A 61 5.82 -4.67 -5.79
N ASP A 62 7.04 -4.19 -6.01
CA ASP A 62 7.89 -4.60 -7.14
C ASP A 62 8.17 -6.11 -7.11
N ARG A 63 8.55 -6.63 -5.94
CA ARG A 63 8.85 -8.05 -5.81
C ARG A 63 7.60 -8.93 -5.94
N LEU A 64 6.48 -8.48 -5.39
CA LEU A 64 5.19 -9.15 -5.55
C LEU A 64 4.76 -9.17 -7.02
N ARG A 65 4.89 -8.05 -7.73
CA ARG A 65 4.59 -7.96 -9.17
C ARG A 65 5.48 -8.87 -10.01
N GLU A 66 6.76 -8.97 -9.67
CA GLU A 66 7.71 -9.85 -10.35
C GLU A 66 7.29 -11.32 -10.20
N LYS A 67 6.94 -11.75 -8.98
CA LYS A 67 6.49 -13.13 -8.72
C LYS A 67 5.10 -13.43 -9.28
N TRP A 68 4.21 -12.44 -9.25
CA TRP A 68 2.87 -12.58 -9.80
C TRP A 68 2.86 -12.79 -11.32
N GLY A 69 3.88 -12.29 -12.01
CA GLY A 69 4.11 -12.51 -13.45
C GLY A 69 3.19 -11.72 -14.39
N LYS A 70 2.17 -11.02 -13.89
CA LYS A 70 1.21 -10.23 -14.67
C LYS A 70 0.96 -8.86 -14.02
N PRO A 71 0.43 -7.84 -14.73
CA PRO A 71 0.15 -6.53 -14.17
C PRO A 71 -0.64 -6.59 -12.87
N LEU A 72 -0.28 -5.75 -11.91
CA LEU A 72 -1.03 -5.48 -10.68
C LEU A 72 -1.53 -4.04 -10.76
N ASN A 73 -2.85 -3.87 -10.82
CA ASN A 73 -3.46 -2.55 -10.88
C ASN A 73 -3.63 -1.99 -9.47
N VAL A 74 -3.18 -0.76 -9.26
CA VAL A 74 -3.35 -0.05 -8.00
C VAL A 74 -4.76 0.55 -7.95
N ASN A 75 -5.57 0.08 -7.01
CA ASN A 75 -6.93 0.57 -6.77
C ASN A 75 -6.94 1.77 -5.81
N SER A 76 -6.16 1.68 -4.73
CA SER A 76 -6.00 2.79 -3.78
C SER A 76 -4.55 2.88 -3.31
N PHE A 77 -4.05 4.11 -3.13
CA PHE A 77 -2.69 4.36 -2.66
C PHE A 77 -2.68 5.48 -1.61
N ASN A 78 -2.36 6.73 -1.95
CA ASN A 78 -2.44 7.83 -0.99
C ASN A 78 -3.90 8.22 -0.73
N ARG A 79 -4.18 8.71 0.47
CA ARG A 79 -5.51 9.15 0.88
C ARG A 79 -5.43 10.33 1.82
N SER A 80 -6.19 11.40 1.54
CA SER A 80 -6.28 12.52 2.47
C SER A 80 -7.26 12.21 3.61
N PRO A 81 -7.15 12.93 4.76
CA PRO A 81 -8.12 12.85 5.85
C PRO A 81 -9.56 13.11 5.38
N GLU A 82 -9.75 14.09 4.49
CA GLU A 82 -11.06 14.46 3.95
C GLU A 82 -11.64 13.31 3.13
N LYS A 83 -10.84 12.66 2.27
CA LYS A 83 -11.28 11.50 1.50
C LYS A 83 -11.61 10.32 2.41
N GLN A 84 -10.85 10.11 3.48
CA GLN A 84 -11.14 9.06 4.47
C GLN A 84 -12.49 9.33 5.16
N ALA A 85 -12.75 10.56 5.57
CA ALA A 85 -14.03 10.95 6.18
C ALA A 85 -15.21 10.77 5.20
N GLN A 86 -15.04 11.11 3.92
CA GLN A 86 -16.05 10.89 2.88
C GLN A 86 -16.39 9.40 2.73
N LEU A 87 -15.42 8.50 2.78
CA LEU A 87 -15.66 7.06 2.72
C LEU A 87 -16.49 6.57 3.91
N GLN A 88 -16.22 7.07 5.11
CA GLN A 88 -17.01 6.76 6.31
C GLN A 88 -18.46 7.25 6.17
N THR A 89 -18.65 8.49 5.72
CA THR A 89 -19.98 9.08 5.51
C THR A 89 -20.77 8.36 4.42
N ALA A 90 -20.09 7.83 3.40
CA ALA A 90 -20.70 7.04 2.33
C ALA A 90 -21.07 5.60 2.75
N GLY A 91 -20.91 5.24 4.04
CA GLY A 91 -21.29 3.94 4.57
C GLY A 91 -20.27 2.82 4.36
N TYR A 92 -19.08 3.16 3.84
CA TYR A 92 -18.00 2.18 3.81
C TYR A 92 -17.48 1.91 5.24
N ARG A 93 -17.12 0.67 5.54
CA ARG A 93 -16.43 0.31 6.79
C ARG A 93 -14.99 0.83 6.79
N ALA A 94 -14.83 2.11 6.59
CA ALA A 94 -13.52 2.76 6.57
C ALA A 94 -13.10 3.08 8.02
N ALA A 95 -11.92 2.66 8.41
CA ALA A 95 -11.33 3.02 9.70
C ALA A 95 -11.23 4.55 9.84
N GLN A 96 -11.35 5.07 11.06
CA GLN A 96 -11.16 6.52 11.31
C GLN A 96 -9.79 7.00 10.83
N PHE A 97 -8.77 6.17 11.05
CA PHE A 97 -7.43 6.38 10.55
C PHE A 97 -6.99 5.18 9.70
N SER A 98 -6.47 5.45 8.51
CA SER A 98 -6.09 4.43 7.54
C SER A 98 -4.59 4.50 7.25
N PRO A 99 -3.90 3.36 7.06
CA PRO A 99 -2.51 3.34 6.60
C PRO A 99 -2.26 4.08 5.28
N HIS A 100 -3.28 4.25 4.44
CA HIS A 100 -3.23 5.08 3.24
C HIS A 100 -2.97 6.57 3.54
N MET A 101 -3.43 7.06 4.72
CA MET A 101 -3.24 8.46 5.14
C MET A 101 -1.79 8.77 5.55
N VAL A 102 -1.02 7.74 5.89
CA VAL A 102 0.40 7.83 6.23
C VAL A 102 1.30 7.21 5.16
N TYR A 103 0.75 6.99 3.96
CA TYR A 103 1.47 6.58 2.75
C TYR A 103 2.14 5.20 2.85
N MET A 104 1.61 4.33 3.69
CA MET A 104 2.15 3.00 4.00
C MET A 104 1.25 1.86 3.54
N ALA A 105 0.25 2.13 2.70
CA ALA A 105 -0.69 1.12 2.22
C ALA A 105 -0.95 1.19 0.72
N VAL A 106 -1.34 0.04 0.18
CA VAL A 106 -1.81 -0.12 -1.19
C VAL A 106 -2.94 -1.14 -1.25
N ASP A 107 -3.96 -0.86 -2.06
CA ASP A 107 -4.97 -1.83 -2.48
C ASP A 107 -4.65 -2.25 -3.92
N LEU A 108 -4.46 -3.54 -4.15
CA LEU A 108 -4.14 -4.12 -5.46
C LEU A 108 -5.32 -4.93 -5.99
N ASP A 109 -5.83 -4.54 -7.17
CA ASP A 109 -6.90 -5.26 -7.84
C ASP A 109 -6.42 -6.61 -8.38
N THR A 110 -7.32 -7.61 -8.33
CA THR A 110 -7.04 -8.96 -8.84
C THR A 110 -8.13 -9.35 -9.84
N GLY A 111 -9.17 -9.45 -9.94
CA GLY A 111 -10.22 -9.88 -10.90
C GLY A 111 -11.15 -10.91 -10.30
N SER A 112 -10.74 -11.59 -9.22
CA SER A 112 -11.59 -12.56 -8.53
C SER A 112 -11.15 -12.79 -7.08
N ALA A 113 -12.06 -13.30 -6.25
CA ALA A 113 -11.75 -13.70 -4.87
C ALA A 113 -10.66 -14.79 -4.81
N LEU A 114 -10.63 -15.70 -5.80
CA LEU A 114 -9.58 -16.72 -5.87
C LEU A 114 -8.21 -16.09 -6.11
N GLU A 115 -8.12 -15.18 -7.07
CA GLU A 115 -6.87 -14.46 -7.34
C GLU A 115 -6.45 -13.58 -6.14
N SER A 116 -7.40 -12.98 -5.44
CA SER A 116 -7.09 -12.22 -4.20
C SER A 116 -6.41 -13.11 -3.15
N ARG A 117 -6.92 -14.32 -2.93
CA ARG A 117 -6.31 -15.27 -2.00
C ARG A 117 -4.94 -15.75 -2.46
N GLN A 118 -4.78 -16.03 -3.75
CA GLN A 118 -3.48 -16.42 -4.33
C GLN A 118 -2.44 -15.30 -4.18
N LEU A 119 -2.84 -14.05 -4.45
CA LEU A 119 -1.97 -12.88 -4.28
C LEU A 119 -1.56 -12.67 -2.82
N ALA A 120 -2.50 -12.82 -1.88
CA ALA A 120 -2.23 -12.72 -0.45
C ALA A 120 -1.23 -13.78 0.03
N MET A 121 -1.41 -15.04 -0.36
CA MET A 121 -0.47 -16.12 -0.04
C MET A 121 0.94 -15.86 -0.60
N MET A 122 1.02 -15.35 -1.83
CA MET A 122 2.30 -14.98 -2.44
C MET A 122 2.95 -13.82 -1.69
N ALA A 123 2.15 -12.84 -1.27
CA ALA A 123 2.61 -11.66 -0.54
C ALA A 123 3.28 -12.01 0.80
N GLU A 124 2.79 -13.01 1.53
CA GLU A 124 3.44 -13.53 2.74
C GLU A 124 4.87 -13.99 2.46
N GLY A 125 5.05 -14.78 1.41
CA GLY A 125 6.36 -15.28 1.01
C GLY A 125 7.30 -14.14 0.60
N VAL A 126 6.78 -13.14 -0.12
CA VAL A 126 7.54 -11.95 -0.53
C VAL A 126 7.97 -11.12 0.68
N ALA A 127 7.07 -10.88 1.62
CA ALA A 127 7.37 -10.12 2.83
C ALA A 127 8.48 -10.80 3.66
N LYS A 128 8.39 -12.12 3.84
CA LYS A 128 9.44 -12.92 4.50
C LYS A 128 10.79 -12.84 3.78
N GLU A 129 10.78 -12.97 2.46
CA GLU A 129 11.99 -12.88 1.63
C GLU A 129 12.69 -11.52 1.78
N LEU A 130 11.92 -10.44 1.83
CA LEU A 130 12.43 -9.08 1.93
C LEU A 130 12.71 -8.62 3.37
N GLY A 131 12.30 -9.41 4.39
CA GLY A 131 12.34 -9.00 5.78
C GLY A 131 11.46 -7.78 6.07
N ILE A 132 10.37 -7.62 5.33
CA ILE A 132 9.42 -6.52 5.47
C ILE A 132 8.20 -7.04 6.24
N LYS A 133 7.81 -6.32 7.28
CA LYS A 133 6.57 -6.60 8.00
C LYS A 133 5.39 -5.98 7.25
N ILE A 134 4.39 -6.80 6.93
CA ILE A 134 3.16 -6.36 6.27
C ILE A 134 1.94 -6.89 7.02
N ARG A 135 0.81 -6.19 6.82
CA ARG A 135 -0.51 -6.71 7.13
C ARG A 135 -1.30 -6.89 5.84
N ILE A 136 -2.22 -7.83 5.84
CA ILE A 136 -3.03 -8.20 4.69
C ILE A 136 -4.50 -8.10 5.07
N GLY A 137 -5.25 -7.23 4.39
CA GLY A 137 -6.70 -7.16 4.47
C GLY A 137 -7.30 -7.91 3.28
N LEU A 138 -8.10 -8.94 3.52
CA LEU A 138 -8.56 -9.85 2.47
C LEU A 138 -10.02 -10.25 2.61
N GLU A 139 -10.35 -11.11 3.58
CA GLU A 139 -11.64 -11.80 3.62
C GLU A 139 -12.84 -10.87 3.83
N GLU A 140 -12.68 -9.79 4.58
CA GLU A 140 -13.76 -8.81 4.73
C GLU A 140 -14.08 -8.09 3.43
N TYR A 141 -13.07 -7.81 2.60
CA TYR A 141 -13.27 -7.25 1.28
C TYR A 141 -13.95 -8.24 0.33
N ILE A 142 -13.53 -9.51 0.36
CA ILE A 142 -14.18 -10.57 -0.42
C ILE A 142 -15.64 -10.76 -0.02
N LYS A 143 -15.97 -10.79 1.28
CA LYS A 143 -17.34 -10.85 1.80
C LYS A 143 -18.19 -9.64 1.36
N ALA A 144 -17.55 -8.48 1.18
CA ALA A 144 -18.19 -7.28 0.66
C ALA A 144 -18.27 -7.23 -0.88
N GLY A 145 -17.92 -8.31 -1.58
CA GLY A 145 -17.95 -8.38 -3.04
C GLY A 145 -16.81 -7.64 -3.74
N GLN A 146 -15.75 -7.29 -3.02
CA GLN A 146 -14.58 -6.62 -3.57
C GLN A 146 -13.55 -7.65 -4.06
N THR A 147 -12.77 -7.28 -5.07
CA THR A 147 -11.74 -8.13 -5.68
C THR A 147 -10.35 -7.49 -5.61
N PHE A 148 -10.06 -6.78 -4.54
CA PHE A 148 -8.72 -6.26 -4.24
C PHE A 148 -8.18 -6.85 -2.94
N VAL A 149 -6.88 -6.77 -2.77
CA VAL A 149 -6.18 -7.10 -1.52
C VAL A 149 -5.54 -5.83 -0.98
N HIS A 150 -5.79 -5.54 0.28
CA HIS A 150 -5.11 -4.47 1.01
C HIS A 150 -3.79 -4.97 1.58
N PHE A 151 -2.73 -4.22 1.36
CA PHE A 151 -1.43 -4.43 1.98
C PHE A 151 -0.96 -3.16 2.64
N ASP A 152 -0.40 -3.27 3.85
CA ASP A 152 0.28 -2.15 4.48
C ASP A 152 1.53 -2.60 5.25
N CYS A 153 2.46 -1.68 5.42
CA CYS A 153 3.70 -1.89 6.16
C CYS A 153 3.72 -1.07 7.47
N CYS A 154 2.58 -1.01 8.15
CA CYS A 154 2.39 -0.31 9.43
C CYS A 154 2.34 -1.22 10.68
N PRO A 155 2.98 -2.40 10.74
CA PRO A 155 2.79 -3.32 11.87
C PRO A 155 3.27 -2.74 13.20
N GLU A 156 4.19 -1.79 13.21
CA GLU A 156 4.70 -1.17 14.43
C GLU A 156 3.62 -0.45 15.26
N TYR A 157 2.59 0.07 14.62
CA TYR A 157 1.48 0.71 15.32
C TYR A 157 0.58 -0.28 16.07
N TYR A 158 0.60 -1.56 15.66
CA TYR A 158 -0.21 -2.63 16.24
C TYR A 158 0.59 -3.54 17.17
N ALA A 159 1.86 -3.81 16.87
CA ALA A 159 2.74 -4.67 17.66
C ALA A 159 2.94 -4.18 19.11
N LYS A 160 2.67 -2.91 19.38
CA LYS A 160 2.79 -2.29 20.72
C LYS A 160 1.45 -2.26 21.48
N GLY A 161 0.42 -2.96 21.04
CA GLY A 161 -0.90 -2.93 21.65
C GLY A 161 -1.57 -1.55 21.64
N LYS A 162 -1.05 -0.62 20.86
CA LYS A 162 -1.62 0.71 20.71
C LYS A 162 -2.49 0.74 19.46
N PRO A 163 -3.74 1.17 19.57
CA PRO A 163 -4.57 1.39 18.40
C PRO A 163 -3.92 2.43 17.49
N PHE A 164 -3.97 2.19 16.20
CA PHE A 164 -3.47 3.12 15.19
C PHE A 164 -4.20 4.46 15.31
N HIS A 165 -3.47 5.55 15.54
CA HIS A 165 -4.02 6.89 15.71
C HIS A 165 -5.26 6.99 16.63
N GLY A 166 -5.26 6.29 17.76
CA GLY A 166 -6.34 6.39 18.75
C GLY A 166 -7.59 5.56 18.44
N GLN A 167 -7.56 4.68 17.45
CA GLN A 167 -8.62 3.67 17.27
C GLN A 167 -8.69 2.75 18.49
N SER A 168 -9.90 2.41 18.93
CA SER A 168 -10.11 1.55 20.10
C SER A 168 -9.62 0.11 19.91
N HIS A 169 -9.40 -0.31 18.66
CA HIS A 169 -8.90 -1.63 18.29
C HIS A 169 -8.21 -1.57 16.91
N PRO A 170 -7.28 -2.47 16.62
CA PRO A 170 -6.67 -2.59 15.29
C PRO A 170 -7.76 -2.84 14.25
N ALA A 171 -7.48 -2.46 13.00
CA ALA A 171 -8.37 -2.79 11.91
C ALA A 171 -8.67 -4.30 11.95
N GLN A 172 -9.96 -4.64 12.08
CA GLN A 172 -10.41 -6.02 12.20
C GLN A 172 -10.28 -6.72 10.84
N TRP A 173 -9.09 -7.18 10.54
CA TRP A 173 -8.88 -8.07 9.42
C TRP A 173 -8.71 -9.48 9.96
N GLU A 174 -9.69 -10.33 9.68
CA GLU A 174 -9.71 -11.72 10.15
C GLU A 174 -8.49 -12.54 9.74
N ASN A 175 -7.70 -12.05 8.79
CA ASN A 175 -6.47 -12.69 8.30
C ASN A 175 -5.31 -11.69 8.23
N SER A 176 -5.20 -10.78 9.21
CA SER A 176 -3.98 -10.00 9.35
C SER A 176 -2.86 -10.92 9.83
N ILE A 177 -1.78 -10.97 9.07
CA ILE A 177 -0.57 -11.63 9.53
C ILE A 177 0.12 -10.64 10.44
N GLU A 178 0.00 -10.86 11.74
CA GLU A 178 0.84 -10.19 12.72
C GLU A 178 2.20 -10.89 12.76
N TRP A 179 3.25 -10.13 12.63
CA TRP A 179 4.62 -10.61 12.75
C TRP A 179 5.17 -10.33 14.15
#